data_b730d8bf4ac0baacf3e718aa076529a7
#
_entry.id   b730d8bf4ac0baacf3e718aa076529a7
#
_cell.length_a   1.000
_cell.length_b   1.000
_cell.length_c   1.000
_cell.angle_alpha   90.00
_cell.angle_beta   90.00
_cell.angle_gamma   90.00
#
_symmetry.space_group_name_H-M   'P 1'
#
loop_
_entity.id
_entity.type
_entity.pdbx_description
1 polymer ?
#
loop_
_entity_poly.entity_id
_entity_poly.type
_entity_poly.pdbx_seq_one_letter_code
_entity_poly.pdbx_strand_id
1 'polypeptide(L)'
;QLIQAFIELKELGVEEFGIHALLASNTVSNDYYPELARQLFELAVEVVENTGVHLGFINLSGGVGVNYKPEQEPNDIAIIGEGVHRVFDAILKPAGLGHVKIYTELGRFMLASHGLLVTRVTHKKKTYRTYVGVDASAVNLLRPAMYGAYHHITNMDRPEGPTEVVDVVGSLCENNDKFAKQRELP
;
A
#
# COMPACT_ATOMS: atom_id res chain seq x y z
N GLN A 1 -14.96 5.88 22.27
CA GLN A 1 -14.54 7.16 21.66
C GLN A 1 -15.25 7.37 20.31
N LEU A 2 -15.19 6.39 19.37
CA LEU A 2 -15.80 6.56 18.04
C LEU A 2 -17.31 6.85 18.13
N ILE A 3 -18.09 6.02 18.82
CA ILE A 3 -19.53 6.19 18.98
C ILE A 3 -19.86 7.57 19.60
N GLN A 4 -19.09 7.98 20.61
CA GLN A 4 -19.30 9.29 21.24
C GLN A 4 -19.08 10.45 20.26
N ALA A 5 -18.04 10.35 19.40
CA ALA A 5 -17.79 11.35 18.36
C ALA A 5 -18.96 11.44 17.37
N PHE A 6 -19.54 10.31 16.96
CA PHE A 6 -20.72 10.31 16.07
C PHE A 6 -21.95 10.95 16.73
N ILE A 7 -22.17 10.69 18.05
CA ILE A 7 -23.26 11.35 18.80
C ILE A 7 -23.07 12.86 18.82
N GLU A 8 -21.88 13.34 19.20
CA GLU A 8 -21.57 14.77 19.29
C GLU A 8 -21.69 15.47 17.92
N LEU A 9 -21.20 14.84 16.84
CA LEU A 9 -21.35 15.40 15.50
C LEU A 9 -22.81 15.47 15.06
N LYS A 10 -23.63 14.46 15.39
CA LYS A 10 -25.07 14.48 15.13
C LYS A 10 -25.77 15.61 15.89
N GLU A 11 -25.44 15.83 17.17
CA GLU A 11 -25.94 16.94 17.96
C GLU A 11 -25.57 18.32 17.39
N LEU A 12 -24.41 18.41 16.72
CA LEU A 12 -23.96 19.59 16.00
C LEU A 12 -24.64 19.78 14.63
N GLY A 13 -25.53 18.88 14.23
CA GLY A 13 -26.33 18.99 13.00
C GLY A 13 -25.66 18.36 11.77
N VAL A 14 -24.69 17.48 11.93
CA VAL A 14 -24.17 16.69 10.81
C VAL A 14 -25.20 15.65 10.39
N GLU A 15 -25.54 15.61 9.09
CA GLU A 15 -26.57 14.74 8.53
C GLU A 15 -26.00 13.51 7.83
N GLU A 16 -24.84 13.63 7.19
CA GLU A 16 -24.17 12.55 6.42
C GLU A 16 -22.87 12.12 7.08
N PHE A 17 -22.74 10.82 7.27
CA PHE A 17 -21.58 10.23 7.95
C PHE A 17 -20.89 9.21 7.06
N GLY A 18 -19.60 9.01 7.30
CA GLY A 18 -18.79 7.96 6.70
C GLY A 18 -17.76 7.40 7.68
N ILE A 19 -17.32 6.19 7.41
CA ILE A 19 -16.25 5.55 8.18
C ILE A 19 -15.07 5.24 7.25
N HIS A 20 -13.86 5.49 7.73
CA HIS A 20 -12.62 5.21 7.02
C HIS A 20 -11.60 4.56 7.94
N ALA A 21 -10.84 3.59 7.44
CA ALA A 21 -9.68 3.05 8.14
C ALA A 21 -8.55 2.69 7.18
N LEU A 22 -7.32 3.02 7.56
CA LEU A 22 -6.09 2.59 6.89
C LEU A 22 -5.22 1.82 7.91
N LEU A 23 -5.12 0.51 7.76
CA LEU A 23 -4.41 -0.36 8.72
C LEU A 23 -3.10 -0.93 8.18
N ALA A 24 -2.96 -1.05 6.86
CA ALA A 24 -1.78 -1.65 6.25
C ALA A 24 -1.45 -1.04 4.89
N SER A 25 -0.22 -1.27 4.43
CA SER A 25 0.26 -0.81 3.13
C SER A 25 1.08 -1.90 2.45
N ASN A 26 0.84 -2.10 1.16
CA ASN A 26 1.46 -3.13 0.32
C ASN A 26 1.24 -4.56 0.84
N THR A 27 0.01 -4.89 1.15
CA THR A 27 -0.37 -6.25 1.55
C THR A 27 -0.52 -7.13 0.31
N VAL A 28 0.30 -8.16 0.23
CA VAL A 28 0.28 -9.15 -0.87
C VAL A 28 -0.48 -10.40 -0.43
N SER A 29 -1.78 -10.22 -0.16
CA SER A 29 -2.72 -11.27 0.24
C SER A 29 -4.12 -10.91 -0.23
N ASN A 30 -4.82 -11.86 -0.83
CA ASN A 30 -6.20 -11.68 -1.26
C ASN A 30 -7.20 -11.67 -0.10
N ASP A 31 -6.81 -12.17 1.07
CA ASP A 31 -7.72 -12.33 2.23
C ASP A 31 -7.75 -11.10 3.14
N TYR A 32 -6.70 -10.28 3.11
CA TYR A 32 -6.58 -9.13 4.02
C TYR A 32 -7.73 -8.11 3.84
N TYR A 33 -8.05 -7.78 2.59
CA TYR A 33 -9.02 -6.74 2.29
C TYR A 33 -10.47 -7.15 2.61
N PRO A 34 -10.90 -8.39 2.30
CA PRO A 34 -12.19 -8.91 2.79
C PRO A 34 -12.29 -8.94 4.32
N GLU A 35 -11.21 -9.27 5.04
CA GLU A 35 -11.20 -9.25 6.51
C GLU A 35 -11.28 -7.82 7.07
N LEU A 36 -10.58 -6.86 6.48
CA LEU A 36 -10.74 -5.44 6.81
C LEU A 36 -12.18 -4.98 6.60
N ALA A 37 -12.76 -5.35 5.46
CA ALA A 37 -14.17 -5.03 5.15
C ALA A 37 -15.11 -5.62 6.21
N ARG A 38 -14.90 -6.87 6.62
CA ARG A 38 -15.71 -7.51 7.67
C ARG A 38 -15.70 -6.69 8.96
N GLN A 39 -14.53 -6.33 9.45
CA GLN A 39 -14.38 -5.56 10.68
C GLN A 39 -15.02 -4.16 10.57
N LEU A 40 -14.82 -3.46 9.45
CA LEU A 40 -15.43 -2.15 9.26
C LEU A 40 -16.95 -2.20 9.08
N PHE A 41 -17.47 -3.25 8.46
CA PHE A 41 -18.93 -3.42 8.28
C PHE A 41 -19.60 -3.76 9.60
N GLU A 42 -19.00 -4.62 10.42
CA GLU A 42 -19.48 -4.88 11.78
C GLU A 42 -19.48 -3.62 12.64
N LEU A 43 -18.38 -2.84 12.59
CA LEU A 43 -18.29 -1.55 13.28
C LEU A 43 -19.33 -0.54 12.77
N ALA A 44 -19.59 -0.51 11.46
CA ALA A 44 -20.61 0.36 10.87
C ALA A 44 -22.02 0.05 11.41
N VAL A 45 -22.35 -1.23 11.50
CA VAL A 45 -23.61 -1.68 12.12
C VAL A 45 -23.69 -1.23 13.57
N GLU A 46 -22.65 -1.46 14.36
CA GLU A 46 -22.59 -1.04 15.78
C GLU A 46 -22.75 0.48 15.92
N VAL A 47 -22.11 1.27 15.06
CA VAL A 47 -22.22 2.74 15.08
C VAL A 47 -23.66 3.15 14.79
N VAL A 48 -24.30 2.63 13.74
CA VAL A 48 -25.65 3.01 13.37
C VAL A 48 -26.66 2.58 14.43
N GLU A 49 -26.54 1.38 14.98
CA GLU A 49 -27.41 0.87 16.07
C GLU A 49 -27.34 1.75 17.33
N ASN A 50 -26.14 2.21 17.70
CA ASN A 50 -25.95 3.00 18.92
C ASN A 50 -26.23 4.50 18.76
N THR A 51 -26.21 5.03 17.53
CA THR A 51 -26.29 6.48 17.30
C THR A 51 -27.48 6.90 16.44
N GLY A 52 -28.03 5.98 15.65
CA GLY A 52 -29.08 6.27 14.68
C GLY A 52 -28.66 7.30 13.63
N VAL A 53 -27.36 7.38 13.26
CA VAL A 53 -26.86 8.27 12.20
C VAL A 53 -27.17 7.69 10.82
N HIS A 54 -27.26 8.56 9.82
CA HIS A 54 -27.28 8.13 8.43
C HIS A 54 -25.86 7.92 7.91
N LEU A 55 -25.49 6.65 7.68
CA LEU A 55 -24.17 6.29 7.15
C LEU A 55 -24.24 6.21 5.63
N GLY A 56 -23.62 7.15 4.93
CA GLY A 56 -23.63 7.23 3.47
C GLY A 56 -22.56 6.38 2.81
N PHE A 57 -21.40 6.21 3.46
CA PHE A 57 -20.30 5.45 2.87
C PHE A 57 -19.37 4.81 3.89
N ILE A 58 -18.64 3.78 3.44
CA ILE A 58 -17.48 3.19 4.11
C ILE A 58 -16.31 3.21 3.14
N ASN A 59 -15.19 3.79 3.56
CA ASN A 59 -13.96 3.80 2.78
C ASN A 59 -12.97 2.78 3.34
N LEU A 60 -12.70 1.74 2.58
CA LEU A 60 -11.73 0.69 2.92
C LEU A 60 -10.28 1.13 2.69
N SER A 61 -10.06 2.39 2.29
CA SER A 61 -8.75 2.96 2.00
C SER A 61 -7.96 2.21 0.91
N GLY A 62 -6.63 2.28 1.00
CA GLY A 62 -5.70 1.55 0.15
C GLY A 62 -5.13 0.31 0.84
N GLY A 63 -3.94 -0.08 0.45
CA GLY A 63 -3.21 -1.16 1.07
C GLY A 63 -3.03 -2.41 0.22
N VAL A 64 -3.85 -2.61 -0.81
CA VAL A 64 -3.61 -3.70 -1.79
C VAL A 64 -2.25 -3.48 -2.43
N GLY A 65 -1.38 -4.47 -2.28
CA GLY A 65 0.00 -4.41 -2.69
C GLY A 65 0.25 -4.83 -4.12
N VAL A 66 1.46 -4.56 -4.56
CA VAL A 66 2.03 -5.06 -5.80
C VAL A 66 3.31 -5.83 -5.50
N ASN A 67 3.68 -6.73 -6.40
CA ASN A 67 4.91 -7.48 -6.31
C ASN A 67 6.11 -6.57 -6.60
N TYR A 68 7.05 -6.53 -5.66
CA TYR A 68 8.34 -5.89 -5.86
C TYR A 68 9.46 -6.91 -6.10
N LYS A 69 9.18 -8.20 -5.86
CA LYS A 69 10.10 -9.29 -6.09
C LYS A 69 9.53 -10.24 -7.15
N PRO A 70 10.36 -10.76 -8.06
CA PRO A 70 9.89 -11.62 -9.16
C PRO A 70 9.16 -12.89 -8.70
N GLU A 71 9.54 -13.42 -7.53
CA GLU A 71 8.99 -14.66 -6.96
C GLU A 71 7.67 -14.49 -6.18
N GLN A 72 7.17 -13.25 -6.03
CA GLN A 72 5.91 -13.01 -5.32
C GLN A 72 4.70 -13.31 -6.21
N GLU A 73 3.70 -13.97 -5.64
CA GLU A 73 2.41 -14.14 -6.31
C GLU A 73 1.62 -12.83 -6.31
N PRO A 74 1.04 -12.44 -7.44
CA PRO A 74 0.27 -11.19 -7.53
C PRO A 74 -1.07 -11.29 -6.79
N ASN A 75 -1.53 -10.15 -6.26
CA ASN A 75 -2.90 -10.03 -5.80
C ASN A 75 -3.87 -10.12 -6.98
N ASP A 76 -4.96 -10.85 -6.78
CA ASP A 76 -6.09 -10.89 -7.71
C ASP A 76 -7.22 -9.96 -7.22
N ILE A 77 -7.40 -8.85 -7.92
CA ILE A 77 -8.41 -7.84 -7.54
C ILE A 77 -9.85 -8.37 -7.68
N ALA A 78 -10.09 -9.35 -8.56
CA ALA A 78 -11.40 -9.96 -8.68
C ALA A 78 -11.72 -10.81 -7.45
N ILE A 79 -10.78 -11.63 -6.99
CA ILE A 79 -10.93 -12.43 -5.76
C ILE A 79 -11.14 -11.52 -4.55
N ILE A 80 -10.36 -10.44 -4.44
CA ILE A 80 -10.52 -9.43 -3.38
C ILE A 80 -11.92 -8.81 -3.45
N GLY A 81 -12.36 -8.36 -4.62
CA GLY A 81 -13.66 -7.74 -4.83
C GLY A 81 -14.83 -8.68 -4.49
N GLU A 82 -14.76 -9.93 -4.94
CA GLU A 82 -15.75 -10.97 -4.58
C GLU A 82 -15.78 -11.23 -3.07
N GLY A 83 -14.61 -11.24 -2.41
CA GLY A 83 -14.50 -11.38 -0.97
C GLY A 83 -15.21 -10.24 -0.23
N VAL A 84 -14.92 -8.99 -0.60
CA VAL A 84 -15.60 -7.80 -0.03
C VAL A 84 -17.11 -7.85 -0.29
N HIS A 85 -17.52 -8.22 -1.50
CA HIS A 85 -18.94 -8.30 -1.85
C HIS A 85 -19.69 -9.34 -1.00
N ARG A 86 -19.10 -10.52 -0.79
CA ARG A 86 -19.70 -11.55 0.10
C ARG A 86 -19.88 -11.03 1.52
N VAL A 87 -18.89 -10.30 2.05
CA VAL A 87 -18.96 -9.71 3.40
C VAL A 87 -20.01 -8.61 3.46
N PHE A 88 -20.14 -7.79 2.42
CA PHE A 88 -21.18 -6.77 2.30
C PHE A 88 -22.59 -7.40 2.37
N ASP A 89 -22.80 -8.46 1.61
CA ASP A 89 -24.08 -9.15 1.55
C ASP A 89 -24.43 -9.86 2.88
N ALA A 90 -23.40 -10.33 3.58
CA ALA A 90 -23.60 -11.04 4.84
C ALA A 90 -23.83 -10.10 6.04
N ILE A 91 -23.30 -8.89 6.04
CA ILE A 91 -23.31 -7.98 7.20
C ILE A 91 -24.21 -6.76 6.96
N LEU A 92 -23.94 -5.99 5.92
CA LEU A 92 -24.61 -4.69 5.72
C LEU A 92 -26.04 -4.85 5.21
N LYS A 93 -26.30 -5.76 4.29
CA LYS A 93 -27.67 -5.96 3.76
C LYS A 93 -28.65 -6.39 4.84
N PRO A 94 -28.38 -7.40 5.68
CA PRO A 94 -29.31 -7.80 6.75
C PRO A 94 -29.55 -6.71 7.80
N ALA A 95 -28.53 -5.85 8.03
CA ALA A 95 -28.63 -4.69 8.94
C ALA A 95 -29.37 -3.48 8.35
N GLY A 96 -29.91 -3.60 7.12
CA GLY A 96 -30.61 -2.48 6.45
C GLY A 96 -29.66 -1.43 5.85
N LEU A 97 -28.35 -1.70 5.83
CA LEU A 97 -27.31 -0.80 5.34
C LEU A 97 -26.87 -1.10 3.89
N GLY A 98 -27.69 -1.79 3.12
CA GLY A 98 -27.43 -2.13 1.71
C GLY A 98 -27.30 -0.91 0.77
N HIS A 99 -27.66 0.28 1.22
CA HIS A 99 -27.50 1.55 0.49
C HIS A 99 -26.11 2.18 0.65
N VAL A 100 -25.34 1.75 1.64
CA VAL A 100 -24.02 2.33 1.95
C VAL A 100 -23.05 2.09 0.80
N LYS A 101 -22.36 3.16 0.36
CA LYS A 101 -21.40 3.13 -0.72
C LYS A 101 -20.04 2.67 -0.19
N ILE A 102 -19.36 1.81 -0.96
CA ILE A 102 -18.01 1.36 -0.63
C ILE A 102 -17.00 2.10 -1.51
N TYR A 103 -16.02 2.72 -0.88
CA TYR A 103 -14.91 3.40 -1.53
C TYR A 103 -13.58 2.72 -1.25
N THR A 104 -12.65 2.86 -2.17
CA THR A 104 -11.27 2.35 -2.07
C THR A 104 -10.27 3.37 -2.63
N GLU A 105 -9.02 3.32 -2.14
CA GLU A 105 -7.93 4.22 -2.52
C GLU A 105 -6.70 3.43 -3.00
N LEU A 106 -6.87 2.60 -4.02
CA LEU A 106 -5.90 1.61 -4.47
C LEU A 106 -4.75 2.18 -5.33
N GLY A 107 -4.26 3.39 -5.01
CA GLY A 107 -3.28 4.11 -5.84
C GLY A 107 -2.05 3.29 -6.23
N ARG A 108 -1.42 2.59 -5.28
CA ARG A 108 -0.27 1.73 -5.56
C ARG A 108 -0.62 0.59 -6.50
N PHE A 109 -1.69 -0.14 -6.22
CA PHE A 109 -2.13 -1.26 -7.04
C PHE A 109 -2.39 -0.85 -8.49
N MET A 110 -2.99 0.32 -8.69
CA MET A 110 -3.33 0.83 -10.01
C MET A 110 -2.13 1.28 -10.84
N LEU A 111 -1.07 1.81 -10.22
CA LEU A 111 -0.03 2.56 -10.94
C LEU A 111 1.39 2.01 -10.78
N ALA A 112 1.71 1.34 -9.67
CA ALA A 112 3.11 1.02 -9.36
C ALA A 112 3.75 0.02 -10.34
N SER A 113 2.96 -0.88 -10.93
CA SER A 113 3.45 -1.84 -11.94
C SER A 113 3.75 -1.21 -13.31
N HIS A 114 3.33 0.04 -13.52
CA HIS A 114 3.49 0.78 -14.79
C HIS A 114 4.57 1.85 -14.73
N GLY A 115 5.29 1.97 -13.59
CA GLY A 115 6.33 2.96 -13.38
C GLY A 115 7.72 2.33 -13.26
N LEU A 116 8.71 2.97 -13.87
CA LEU A 116 10.13 2.60 -13.80
C LEU A 116 10.96 3.83 -13.42
N LEU A 117 11.96 3.63 -12.55
CA LEU A 117 13.05 4.58 -12.36
C LEU A 117 14.24 4.12 -13.23
N VAL A 118 14.56 4.89 -14.27
CA VAL A 118 15.72 4.66 -15.11
C VAL A 118 16.84 5.59 -14.63
N THR A 119 18.01 5.02 -14.36
CA THR A 119 19.18 5.78 -13.87
C THR A 119 20.46 5.22 -14.48
N ARG A 120 21.51 6.03 -14.49
CA ARG A 120 22.82 5.68 -15.03
C ARG A 120 23.82 5.51 -13.90
N VAL A 121 24.65 4.46 -14.00
CA VAL A 121 25.82 4.30 -13.15
C VAL A 121 26.84 5.38 -13.50
N THR A 122 27.23 6.18 -12.50
CA THR A 122 28.21 7.24 -12.62
C THR A 122 29.62 6.80 -12.23
N HIS A 123 29.71 5.94 -11.22
CA HIS A 123 30.99 5.41 -10.73
C HIS A 123 30.79 4.12 -9.92
N LYS A 124 31.89 3.39 -9.74
CA LYS A 124 31.97 2.23 -8.85
C LYS A 124 33.14 2.43 -7.90
N LYS A 125 32.93 2.25 -6.60
CA LYS A 125 33.95 2.38 -5.57
C LYS A 125 34.03 1.13 -4.71
N LYS A 126 35.22 0.56 -4.59
CA LYS A 126 35.48 -0.60 -3.72
C LYS A 126 36.28 -0.15 -2.50
N THR A 127 35.70 -0.35 -1.32
CA THR A 127 36.33 -0.13 -0.02
C THR A 127 36.11 -1.38 0.85
N TYR A 128 35.57 -1.25 2.07
CA TYR A 128 35.07 -2.39 2.86
C TYR A 128 33.78 -3.02 2.28
N ARG A 129 33.14 -2.31 1.35
CA ARG A 129 32.03 -2.79 0.49
C ARG A 129 32.25 -2.27 -0.92
N THR A 130 31.54 -2.87 -1.87
CA THR A 130 31.45 -2.32 -3.22
C THR A 130 30.23 -1.43 -3.32
N TYR A 131 30.43 -0.19 -3.73
CA TYR A 131 29.38 0.79 -3.97
C TYR A 131 29.26 1.08 -5.46
N VAL A 132 27.99 1.10 -5.94
CA VAL A 132 27.65 1.54 -7.30
C VAL A 132 26.86 2.85 -7.16
N GLY A 133 27.46 3.96 -7.55
CA GLY A 133 26.84 5.28 -7.52
C GLY A 133 26.05 5.52 -8.79
N VAL A 134 24.83 6.03 -8.63
CA VAL A 134 23.92 6.38 -9.74
C VAL A 134 23.59 7.88 -9.73
N ASP A 135 23.12 8.41 -10.86
CA ASP A 135 22.70 9.82 -11.02
C ASP A 135 21.30 10.12 -10.47
N ALA A 136 20.58 9.12 -10.00
CA ALA A 136 19.37 9.29 -9.21
C ALA A 136 19.67 9.39 -7.70
N SER A 137 18.68 9.74 -6.92
CA SER A 137 18.76 9.82 -5.46
C SER A 137 17.44 9.49 -4.77
N ALA A 138 17.42 9.49 -3.44
CA ALA A 138 16.23 9.24 -2.65
C ALA A 138 15.06 10.19 -2.97
N VAL A 139 15.31 11.39 -3.52
CA VAL A 139 14.22 12.29 -3.96
C VAL A 139 13.48 11.78 -5.18
N ASN A 140 14.09 10.89 -5.98
CA ASN A 140 13.42 10.26 -7.11
C ASN A 140 12.65 9.00 -6.70
N LEU A 141 13.15 8.25 -5.71
CA LEU A 141 12.52 7.04 -5.16
C LEU A 141 12.82 6.92 -3.67
N LEU A 142 11.95 7.49 -2.84
CA LEU A 142 12.16 7.64 -1.40
C LEU A 142 12.07 6.33 -0.61
N ARG A 143 11.23 5.39 -1.04
CA ARG A 143 10.86 4.22 -0.23
C ARG A 143 12.05 3.34 0.22
N PRO A 144 13.07 3.05 -0.61
CA PRO A 144 14.24 2.30 -0.13
C PRO A 144 14.97 2.99 1.01
N ALA A 145 15.18 4.31 0.91
CA ALA A 145 15.88 5.10 1.91
C ALA A 145 15.10 5.22 3.23
N MET A 146 13.78 5.47 3.14
CA MET A 146 12.93 5.75 4.30
C MET A 146 12.46 4.47 5.01
N TYR A 147 12.09 3.44 4.27
CA TYR A 147 11.45 2.23 4.80
C TYR A 147 12.28 0.95 4.63
N GLY A 148 13.48 1.04 4.02
CA GLY A 148 14.24 -0.15 3.62
C GLY A 148 13.49 -1.00 2.58
N ALA A 149 12.56 -0.41 1.84
CA ALA A 149 11.69 -1.13 0.92
C ALA A 149 12.49 -1.72 -0.24
N TYR A 150 12.19 -2.97 -0.56
CA TYR A 150 12.76 -3.62 -1.74
C TYR A 150 12.13 -3.05 -3.01
N HIS A 151 12.97 -2.73 -3.98
CA HIS A 151 12.62 -2.55 -5.38
C HIS A 151 13.55 -3.42 -6.22
N HIS A 152 13.00 -4.08 -7.24
CA HIS A 152 13.82 -4.86 -8.15
C HIS A 152 14.71 -3.93 -8.99
N ILE A 153 15.96 -4.31 -9.15
CA ILE A 153 16.96 -3.56 -9.95
C ILE A 153 17.45 -4.47 -11.07
N THR A 154 17.36 -4.00 -12.29
CA THR A 154 17.87 -4.68 -13.47
C THR A 154 18.99 -3.89 -14.10
N ASN A 155 20.13 -4.52 -14.35
CA ASN A 155 21.20 -3.97 -15.18
C ASN A 155 20.80 -4.10 -16.65
N MET A 156 20.49 -2.97 -17.31
CA MET A 156 20.01 -2.99 -18.68
C MET A 156 21.09 -3.33 -19.71
N ASP A 157 22.35 -2.99 -19.41
CA ASP A 157 23.46 -3.24 -20.32
C ASP A 157 23.95 -4.69 -20.26
N ARG A 158 23.81 -5.34 -19.10
CA ARG A 158 24.26 -6.72 -18.85
C ARG A 158 23.28 -7.45 -17.93
N PRO A 159 22.09 -7.79 -18.40
CA PRO A 159 21.07 -8.44 -17.57
C PRO A 159 21.50 -9.85 -17.11
N GLU A 160 22.36 -10.50 -17.90
CA GLU A 160 22.87 -11.85 -17.67
C GLU A 160 24.42 -11.77 -17.63
N GLY A 161 24.99 -11.71 -16.46
CA GLY A 161 26.43 -11.62 -16.30
C GLY A 161 26.88 -12.16 -14.94
N PRO A 162 28.22 -12.21 -14.69
CA PRO A 162 28.71 -12.54 -13.36
C PRO A 162 28.24 -11.49 -12.36
N THR A 163 27.67 -11.95 -11.26
CA THR A 163 27.10 -11.09 -10.22
C THR A 163 28.15 -10.67 -9.20
N GLU A 164 27.95 -9.51 -8.60
CA GLU A 164 28.70 -9.00 -7.45
C GLU A 164 27.75 -8.42 -6.40
N VAL A 165 28.10 -8.60 -5.13
CA VAL A 165 27.32 -8.00 -4.03
C VAL A 165 27.68 -6.53 -3.87
N VAL A 166 26.72 -5.63 -4.09
CA VAL A 166 26.94 -4.18 -4.11
C VAL A 166 25.88 -3.45 -3.26
N ASP A 167 26.26 -2.27 -2.77
CA ASP A 167 25.32 -1.23 -2.34
C ASP A 167 25.09 -0.28 -3.51
N VAL A 168 23.81 -0.07 -3.92
CA VAL A 168 23.45 0.93 -4.94
C VAL A 168 23.08 2.22 -4.22
N VAL A 169 23.85 3.29 -4.49
CA VAL A 169 23.78 4.56 -3.75
C VAL A 169 23.48 5.73 -4.68
N GLY A 170 22.73 6.69 -4.16
CA GLY A 170 22.40 7.90 -4.89
C GLY A 170 23.48 8.99 -4.77
N SER A 171 23.12 10.20 -5.18
CA SER A 171 24.02 11.34 -5.34
C SER A 171 23.93 12.36 -4.20
N LEU A 172 23.12 12.14 -3.17
CA LEU A 172 22.99 13.06 -2.03
C LEU A 172 24.09 12.84 -1.00
N CYS A 173 24.44 13.90 -0.27
CA CYS A 173 25.31 13.85 0.91
C CYS A 173 24.52 13.32 2.11
N GLU A 174 24.01 12.10 2.00
CA GLU A 174 23.14 11.43 3.00
C GLU A 174 23.46 9.93 3.08
N ASN A 175 23.73 9.44 4.28
CA ASN A 175 24.11 8.04 4.50
C ASN A 175 23.02 7.04 4.08
N ASN A 176 21.76 7.46 4.09
CA ASN A 176 20.62 6.64 3.74
C ASN A 176 20.17 6.81 2.28
N ASP A 177 20.87 7.59 1.47
CA ASP A 177 20.60 7.70 0.03
C ASP A 177 21.02 6.41 -0.70
N LYS A 178 20.27 5.35 -0.47
CA LYS A 178 20.53 3.99 -0.97
C LYS A 178 19.28 3.39 -1.58
N PHE A 179 19.41 2.90 -2.78
CA PHE A 179 18.37 2.12 -3.47
C PHE A 179 18.41 0.63 -3.10
N ALA A 180 19.61 0.12 -2.80
CA ALA A 180 19.80 -1.25 -2.34
C ALA A 180 21.05 -1.36 -1.45
N LYS A 181 21.00 -2.31 -0.52
CA LYS A 181 22.10 -2.68 0.37
C LYS A 181 22.42 -4.16 0.15
N GLN A 182 23.69 -4.49 -0.08
CA GLN A 182 24.18 -5.85 -0.25
C GLN A 182 23.31 -6.65 -1.27
N ARG A 183 23.03 -6.02 -2.40
CA ARG A 183 22.27 -6.61 -3.49
C ARG A 183 23.22 -7.32 -4.45
N GLU A 184 22.90 -8.56 -4.78
CA GLU A 184 23.59 -9.29 -5.84
C GLU A 184 23.06 -8.79 -7.19
N LEU A 185 23.94 -8.21 -8.00
CA LEU A 185 23.62 -7.66 -9.32
C LEU A 185 24.71 -8.06 -10.33
N PRO A 186 24.32 -8.24 -11.63
CA PRO A 186 25.29 -8.43 -12.73
C PRO A 186 26.14 -7.20 -12.98
#